data_adc71c7a0b039d9066ba371db10690c7
#
_entry.id   adc71c7a0b039d9066ba371db10690c7
#
_cell.length_a   1.000
_cell.length_b   1.000
_cell.length_c   1.000
_cell.angle_alpha   90.00
_cell.angle_beta   90.00
_cell.angle_gamma   90.00
#
_symmetry.space_group_name_H-M   'P 1'
#
loop_
_entity.id
_entity.type
_entity.pdbx_description
1 polymer ?
#
loop_
_entity_poly.entity_id
_entity_poly.type
_entity_poly.pdbx_seq_one_letter_code
_entity_poly.pdbx_strand_id
1 'polypeptide(L)'
;MLRSQWGNQLQAERAREMTKLIAIIDDDEAMRDSLRDLMEAAGLVAQCFGSAEEFLASGLHRQAACLITDILMPKMSGLELQTRLKDEECDIPIIFITAYGDASMRIQAMREGAVEFLTKPFDHHLLLKTVRAALDM
;
A
#
# COMPACT_ATOMS: atom_id res chain seq x y z
N MET A 1 -24.14 -8.36 24.00
CA MET A 1 -24.67 -7.70 22.82
C MET A 1 -23.84 -6.52 22.42
N LEU A 2 -23.77 -5.48 23.24
CA LEU A 2 -22.79 -4.42 23.03
C LEU A 2 -21.36 -4.96 23.04
N ARG A 3 -21.15 -6.04 23.71
CA ARG A 3 -19.88 -6.74 23.87
C ARG A 3 -19.31 -7.27 22.56
N SER A 4 -20.16 -7.69 21.61
CA SER A 4 -19.67 -8.27 20.36
C SER A 4 -19.11 -7.22 19.40
N GLN A 5 -19.70 -6.04 19.35
CA GLN A 5 -19.20 -4.95 18.51
C GLN A 5 -17.83 -4.45 18.98
N TRP A 6 -17.69 -4.27 20.30
CA TRP A 6 -16.42 -3.88 20.89
C TRP A 6 -15.33 -4.92 20.64
N GLY A 7 -15.66 -6.19 20.80
CA GLY A 7 -14.71 -7.28 20.59
C GLY A 7 -14.23 -7.34 19.16
N ASN A 8 -15.14 -7.19 18.19
CA ASN A 8 -14.78 -7.24 16.77
C ASN A 8 -13.88 -6.09 16.36
N GLN A 9 -14.16 -4.89 16.85
CA GLN A 9 -13.36 -3.72 16.54
C GLN A 9 -11.96 -3.83 17.13
N LEU A 10 -11.87 -4.24 18.38
CA LEU A 10 -10.59 -4.43 19.05
C LEU A 10 -9.76 -5.53 18.40
N GLN A 11 -10.40 -6.61 17.97
CA GLN A 11 -9.71 -7.70 17.27
C GLN A 11 -9.19 -7.24 15.92
N ALA A 12 -9.95 -6.45 15.18
CA ALA A 12 -9.51 -5.91 13.89
C ALA A 12 -8.31 -4.98 14.07
N GLU A 13 -8.34 -4.12 15.07
CA GLU A 13 -7.23 -3.22 15.38
C GLU A 13 -5.98 -3.99 15.77
N ARG A 14 -6.12 -5.00 16.63
CA ARG A 14 -5.01 -5.87 17.03
C ARG A 14 -4.44 -6.64 15.85
N ALA A 15 -5.29 -7.12 14.96
CA ALA A 15 -4.84 -7.85 13.77
C ALA A 15 -3.98 -6.94 12.89
N ARG A 16 -4.37 -5.68 12.69
CA ARG A 16 -3.57 -4.72 11.94
C ARG A 16 -2.23 -4.45 12.60
N GLU A 17 -2.22 -4.25 13.91
CA GLU A 17 -0.99 -3.98 14.65
C GLU A 17 -0.04 -5.19 14.65
N MET A 18 -0.59 -6.39 14.81
CA MET A 18 0.23 -7.59 14.95
C MET A 18 0.80 -8.06 13.61
N THR A 19 -0.01 -8.02 12.55
CA THR A 19 0.42 -8.51 11.24
C THR A 19 1.15 -7.44 10.46
N LYS A 20 0.73 -6.18 10.59
CA LYS A 20 1.28 -5.05 9.84
C LYS A 20 1.50 -5.42 8.37
N LEU A 21 0.44 -5.93 7.76
CA LEU A 21 0.49 -6.42 6.38
C LEU A 21 0.77 -5.30 5.41
N ILE A 22 1.75 -5.52 4.54
CA ILE A 22 2.08 -4.61 3.44
C ILE A 22 1.44 -5.18 2.18
N ALA A 23 0.60 -4.41 1.52
CA ALA A 23 0.07 -4.78 0.21
C ALA A 23 0.96 -4.19 -0.87
N ILE A 24 1.28 -4.99 -1.88
CA ILE A 24 2.14 -4.58 -3.00
C ILE A 24 1.36 -4.78 -4.28
N ILE A 25 1.22 -3.74 -5.10
CA ILE A 25 0.56 -3.81 -6.40
C ILE A 25 1.53 -3.36 -7.49
N ASP A 26 1.81 -4.24 -8.41
CA ASP A 26 2.60 -3.94 -9.62
C ASP A 26 2.23 -4.96 -10.66
N ASP A 27 2.08 -4.56 -11.91
CA ASP A 27 1.76 -5.50 -12.99
C ASP A 27 2.99 -6.29 -13.45
N ASP A 28 4.19 -5.91 -13.02
CA ASP A 28 5.44 -6.60 -13.30
C ASP A 28 5.72 -7.63 -12.19
N GLU A 29 5.69 -8.91 -12.55
CA GLU A 29 5.91 -10.01 -11.62
C GLU A 29 7.29 -9.94 -10.94
N ALA A 30 8.33 -9.62 -11.72
CA ALA A 30 9.69 -9.52 -11.17
C ALA A 30 9.78 -8.43 -10.11
N MET A 31 9.11 -7.31 -10.34
CA MET A 31 9.07 -6.21 -9.36
C MET A 31 8.30 -6.61 -8.11
N ARG A 32 7.16 -7.30 -8.28
CA ARG A 32 6.40 -7.81 -7.12
C ARG A 32 7.25 -8.72 -6.25
N ASP A 33 7.95 -9.66 -6.89
CA ASP A 33 8.79 -10.63 -6.17
C ASP A 33 9.92 -9.92 -5.43
N SER A 34 10.56 -8.96 -6.09
CA SER A 34 11.66 -8.20 -5.51
C SER A 34 11.19 -7.37 -4.29
N LEU A 35 10.06 -6.71 -4.41
CA LEU A 35 9.50 -5.92 -3.30
C LEU A 35 9.08 -6.82 -2.13
N ARG A 36 8.45 -7.95 -2.43
CA ARG A 36 8.05 -8.91 -1.40
C ARG A 36 9.28 -9.42 -0.65
N ASP A 37 10.32 -9.82 -1.38
CA ASP A 37 11.56 -10.33 -0.78
C ASP A 37 12.19 -9.28 0.12
N LEU A 38 12.19 -8.03 -0.31
CA LEU A 38 12.73 -6.92 0.48
C LEU A 38 11.95 -6.75 1.79
N MET A 39 10.63 -6.81 1.73
CA MET A 39 9.79 -6.68 2.92
C MET A 39 10.00 -7.86 3.88
N GLU A 40 10.01 -9.08 3.35
CA GLU A 40 10.21 -10.28 4.14
C GLU A 40 11.59 -10.30 4.81
N ALA A 41 12.63 -9.87 4.09
CA ALA A 41 13.98 -9.76 4.66
C ALA A 41 14.03 -8.77 5.82
N ALA A 42 13.14 -7.79 5.83
CA ALA A 42 13.03 -6.83 6.92
C ALA A 42 12.11 -7.29 8.05
N GLY A 43 11.60 -8.52 7.98
CA GLY A 43 10.71 -9.08 8.99
C GLY A 43 9.25 -8.66 8.86
N LEU A 44 8.87 -8.14 7.69
CA LEU A 44 7.51 -7.66 7.43
C LEU A 44 6.74 -8.69 6.60
N VAL A 45 5.42 -8.69 6.75
CA VAL A 45 4.54 -9.58 5.99
C VAL A 45 4.01 -8.81 4.79
N ALA A 46 4.19 -9.37 3.59
CA ALA A 46 3.76 -8.72 2.35
C ALA A 46 2.89 -9.65 1.53
N GLN A 47 1.89 -9.09 0.87
CA GLN A 47 1.06 -9.80 -0.10
C GLN A 47 0.98 -9.01 -1.38
N CYS A 48 1.18 -9.69 -2.52
CA CYS A 48 1.29 -9.07 -3.82
C CYS A 48 0.03 -9.25 -4.66
N PHE A 49 -0.23 -8.25 -5.50
CA PHE A 49 -1.35 -8.23 -6.44
C PHE A 49 -0.85 -7.73 -7.79
N GLY A 50 -1.37 -8.30 -8.87
CA GLY A 50 -1.00 -7.88 -10.22
C GLY A 50 -1.77 -6.67 -10.73
N SER A 51 -2.83 -6.26 -10.04
CA SER A 51 -3.65 -5.12 -10.45
C SER A 51 -4.36 -4.51 -9.25
N ALA A 52 -4.82 -3.28 -9.43
CA ALA A 52 -5.62 -2.60 -8.42
C ALA A 52 -6.97 -3.31 -8.23
N GLU A 53 -7.54 -3.86 -9.29
CA GLU A 53 -8.80 -4.60 -9.23
C GLU A 53 -8.67 -5.85 -8.36
N GLU A 54 -7.59 -6.60 -8.49
CA GLU A 54 -7.33 -7.77 -7.65
C GLU A 54 -7.23 -7.38 -6.18
N PHE A 55 -6.51 -6.30 -5.90
CA PHE A 55 -6.34 -5.81 -4.55
C PHE A 55 -7.69 -5.44 -3.92
N LEU A 56 -8.50 -4.68 -4.63
CA LEU A 56 -9.82 -4.28 -4.14
C LEU A 56 -10.74 -5.49 -3.95
N ALA A 57 -10.72 -6.43 -4.90
CA ALA A 57 -11.55 -7.64 -4.81
C ALA A 57 -11.17 -8.51 -3.62
N SER A 58 -9.91 -8.48 -3.20
CA SER A 58 -9.45 -9.25 -2.04
C SER A 58 -10.01 -8.74 -0.70
N GLY A 59 -10.42 -7.48 -0.66
CA GLY A 59 -10.86 -6.85 0.58
C GLY A 59 -9.73 -6.46 1.53
N LEU A 60 -8.47 -6.75 1.18
CA LEU A 60 -7.33 -6.50 2.05
C LEU A 60 -7.02 -5.01 2.24
N HIS A 61 -7.57 -4.14 1.40
CA HIS A 61 -7.41 -2.69 1.59
C HIS A 61 -7.97 -2.22 2.94
N ARG A 62 -8.85 -2.99 3.54
CA ARG A 62 -9.43 -2.68 4.86
C ARG A 62 -8.57 -3.16 6.02
N GLN A 63 -7.60 -4.02 5.75
CA GLN A 63 -6.76 -4.65 6.78
C GLN A 63 -5.29 -4.29 6.63
N ALA A 64 -4.83 -3.99 5.43
CA ALA A 64 -3.42 -3.70 5.19
C ALA A 64 -3.00 -2.44 5.93
N ALA A 65 -1.79 -2.46 6.47
CA ALA A 65 -1.24 -1.34 7.23
C ALA A 65 -0.52 -0.34 6.33
N CYS A 66 -0.14 -0.76 5.12
CA CYS A 66 0.54 0.08 4.14
C CYS A 66 0.34 -0.50 2.75
N LEU A 67 0.26 0.36 1.75
CA LEU A 67 0.15 -0.03 0.35
C LEU A 67 1.32 0.54 -0.44
N ILE A 68 2.03 -0.32 -1.16
CA ILE A 68 3.04 0.06 -2.13
C ILE A 68 2.47 -0.24 -3.51
N THR A 69 2.33 0.75 -4.37
CA THR A 69 1.73 0.54 -5.69
C THR A 69 2.42 1.34 -6.78
N ASP A 70 2.49 0.74 -7.97
CA ASP A 70 2.84 1.48 -9.18
C ASP A 70 1.70 2.43 -9.55
N ILE A 71 1.98 3.43 -10.34
CA ILE A 71 0.99 4.34 -10.89
C ILE A 71 0.47 3.85 -12.23
N LEU A 72 1.41 3.51 -13.13
CA LEU A 72 1.06 3.12 -14.50
C LEU A 72 0.80 1.62 -14.58
N MET A 73 -0.47 1.27 -14.57
CA MET A 73 -0.93 -0.11 -14.67
C MET A 73 -2.09 -0.19 -15.66
N PRO A 74 -2.28 -1.32 -16.35
CA PRO A 74 -3.46 -1.49 -17.21
C PRO A 74 -4.74 -1.34 -16.40
N LYS A 75 -5.78 -0.81 -17.02
CA LYS A 75 -7.07 -0.54 -16.42
C LYS A 75 -6.98 0.55 -15.33
N MET A 76 -7.11 0.19 -14.05
CA MET A 76 -7.06 1.18 -12.99
C MET A 76 -5.61 1.54 -12.66
N SER A 77 -5.28 2.83 -12.76
CA SER A 77 -3.97 3.35 -12.37
C SER A 77 -3.85 3.46 -10.84
N GLY A 78 -2.62 3.65 -10.36
CA GLY A 78 -2.40 3.87 -8.94
C GLY A 78 -3.06 5.15 -8.42
N LEU A 79 -3.11 6.20 -9.24
CA LEU A 79 -3.79 7.44 -8.87
C LEU A 79 -5.31 7.28 -8.80
N GLU A 80 -5.88 6.50 -9.72
CA GLU A 80 -7.29 6.17 -9.67
C GLU A 80 -7.62 5.32 -8.45
N LEU A 81 -6.75 4.38 -8.10
CA LEU A 81 -6.90 3.58 -6.90
C LEU A 81 -6.89 4.45 -5.65
N GLN A 82 -5.97 5.41 -5.58
CA GLN A 82 -5.89 6.35 -4.47
C GLN A 82 -7.21 7.11 -4.29
N THR A 83 -7.79 7.61 -5.38
CA THR A 83 -9.08 8.29 -5.37
C THR A 83 -10.19 7.35 -4.89
N ARG A 84 -10.19 6.11 -5.39
CA ARG A 84 -11.19 5.11 -5.02
C ARG A 84 -11.14 4.80 -3.52
N LEU A 85 -9.94 4.62 -2.97
CA LEU A 85 -9.77 4.35 -1.54
C LEU A 85 -10.23 5.54 -0.70
N LYS A 86 -9.92 6.73 -1.12
CA LYS A 86 -10.34 7.95 -0.45
C LYS A 86 -11.87 8.09 -0.45
N ASP A 87 -12.52 7.79 -1.57
CA ASP A 87 -13.98 7.82 -1.69
C ASP A 87 -14.64 6.78 -0.77
N GLU A 88 -13.98 5.68 -0.51
CA GLU A 88 -14.45 4.64 0.40
C GLU A 88 -14.02 4.89 1.86
N GLU A 89 -13.46 6.07 2.13
CA GLU A 89 -12.98 6.45 3.45
C GLU A 89 -11.93 5.48 4.01
N CYS A 90 -11.12 4.92 3.13
CA CYS A 90 -10.04 4.01 3.49
C CYS A 90 -8.73 4.81 3.59
N ASP A 91 -8.21 4.96 4.79
CA ASP A 91 -7.04 5.81 5.10
C ASP A 91 -5.73 5.05 5.08
N ILE A 92 -5.62 3.99 4.32
CA ILE A 92 -4.38 3.23 4.22
C ILE A 92 -3.24 4.12 3.72
N PRO A 93 -2.07 4.13 4.39
CA PRO A 93 -0.91 4.86 3.89
C PRO A 93 -0.44 4.31 2.55
N ILE A 94 -0.25 5.18 1.56
CA ILE A 94 0.13 4.78 0.21
C ILE A 94 1.51 5.31 -0.13
N ILE A 95 2.37 4.42 -0.61
CA ILE A 95 3.68 4.73 -1.17
C ILE A 95 3.63 4.39 -2.65
N PHE A 96 3.85 5.38 -3.51
CA PHE A 96 3.92 5.13 -4.95
C PHE A 96 5.34 4.85 -5.39
N ILE A 97 5.51 3.86 -6.26
CA ILE A 97 6.79 3.56 -6.91
C ILE A 97 6.50 3.42 -8.39
N THR A 98 7.11 4.26 -9.24
CA THR A 98 6.85 4.22 -10.67
C THR A 98 8.11 4.50 -11.48
N ALA A 99 8.19 3.90 -12.69
CA ALA A 99 9.30 4.12 -13.60
C ALA A 99 9.18 5.44 -14.36
N TYR A 100 7.95 5.93 -14.54
CA TYR A 100 7.66 7.06 -15.43
C TYR A 100 6.94 8.21 -14.71
N GLY A 101 7.25 8.38 -13.43
CA GLY A 101 6.61 9.44 -12.66
C GLY A 101 7.10 10.82 -13.09
N ASP A 102 6.20 11.73 -13.40
CA ASP A 102 6.52 13.11 -13.66
C ASP A 102 6.13 14.00 -12.48
N ALA A 103 6.51 15.28 -12.55
CA ALA A 103 6.26 16.22 -11.47
C ALA A 103 4.76 16.39 -11.18
N SER A 104 3.91 16.36 -12.21
CA SER A 104 2.49 16.55 -12.05
C SER A 104 1.84 15.36 -11.33
N MET A 105 2.26 14.14 -11.64
CA MET A 105 1.80 12.93 -10.94
C MET A 105 2.20 12.96 -9.48
N ARG A 106 3.44 13.37 -9.20
CA ARG A 106 3.95 13.48 -7.83
C ARG A 106 3.14 14.50 -7.03
N ILE A 107 2.90 15.65 -7.59
CA ILE A 107 2.13 16.72 -6.95
C ILE A 107 0.71 16.22 -6.63
N GLN A 108 0.06 15.56 -7.60
CA GLN A 108 -1.28 15.03 -7.41
C GLN A 108 -1.30 13.97 -6.32
N ALA A 109 -0.38 13.02 -6.36
CA ALA A 109 -0.30 11.94 -5.37
C ALA A 109 -0.11 12.48 -3.95
N MET A 110 0.82 13.41 -3.79
CA MET A 110 1.12 13.98 -2.48
C MET A 110 -0.01 14.87 -1.97
N ARG A 111 -0.64 15.63 -2.86
CA ARG A 111 -1.80 16.46 -2.52
C ARG A 111 -2.96 15.62 -2.00
N GLU A 112 -3.15 14.42 -2.58
CA GLU A 112 -4.22 13.51 -2.20
C GLU A 112 -3.85 12.63 -1.00
N GLY A 113 -2.68 12.85 -0.39
CA GLY A 113 -2.32 12.24 0.87
C GLY A 113 -1.35 11.07 0.83
N ALA A 114 -0.67 10.83 -0.30
CA ALA A 114 0.34 9.79 -0.36
C ALA A 114 1.46 10.07 0.66
N VAL A 115 1.99 9.00 1.23
CA VAL A 115 3.10 9.10 2.18
C VAL A 115 4.38 9.47 1.46
N GLU A 116 4.62 8.85 0.30
CA GLU A 116 5.82 9.11 -0.49
C GLU A 116 5.59 8.71 -1.95
N PHE A 117 6.45 9.25 -2.81
CA PHE A 117 6.45 8.98 -4.24
C PHE A 117 7.89 8.75 -4.68
N LEU A 118 8.20 7.51 -5.05
CA LEU A 118 9.56 7.11 -5.43
C LEU A 118 9.59 6.73 -6.90
N THR A 119 10.70 7.06 -7.57
CA THR A 119 10.92 6.65 -8.96
C THR A 119 11.83 5.43 -9.02
N LYS A 120 11.57 4.53 -9.97
CA LYS A 120 12.42 3.36 -10.23
C LYS A 120 13.63 3.80 -11.06
N PRO A 121 14.83 3.31 -10.79
CA PRO A 121 15.21 2.49 -9.64
C PRO A 121 15.19 3.31 -8.33
N PHE A 122 14.79 2.68 -7.25
CA PHE A 122 14.64 3.35 -5.96
C PHE A 122 15.68 2.83 -4.95
N ASP A 123 15.94 3.61 -3.93
CA ASP A 123 16.81 3.24 -2.82
C ASP A 123 16.06 2.32 -1.86
N HIS A 124 16.56 1.11 -1.65
CA HIS A 124 15.94 0.11 -0.78
C HIS A 124 15.87 0.59 0.68
N HIS A 125 16.90 1.27 1.15
CA HIS A 125 16.90 1.80 2.53
C HIS A 125 15.84 2.88 2.71
N LEU A 126 15.71 3.75 1.72
CA LEU A 126 14.69 4.80 1.76
C LEU A 126 13.30 4.19 1.75
N LEU A 127 13.05 3.18 0.92
CA LEU A 127 11.74 2.52 0.89
C LEU A 127 11.42 1.88 2.24
N LEU A 128 12.35 1.11 2.81
CA LEU A 128 12.14 0.48 4.10
C LEU A 128 11.91 1.48 5.22
N LYS A 129 12.67 2.57 5.21
CA LYS A 129 12.49 3.65 6.19
C LYS A 129 11.09 4.26 6.07
N THR A 130 10.65 4.50 4.85
CA THR A 130 9.32 5.06 4.57
C THR A 130 8.21 4.11 5.02
N VAL A 131 8.36 2.81 4.72
CA VAL A 131 7.39 1.80 5.14
C VAL A 131 7.30 1.75 6.66
N ARG A 132 8.44 1.69 7.35
CA ARG A 132 8.45 1.63 8.81
C ARG A 132 7.82 2.85 9.44
N ALA A 133 8.08 4.03 8.90
CA ALA A 133 7.44 5.26 9.37
C ALA A 133 5.92 5.20 9.18
N ALA A 134 5.46 4.67 8.06
CA ALA A 134 4.02 4.51 7.79
C ALA A 134 3.37 3.51 8.76
N LEU A 135 4.09 2.44 9.12
CA LEU A 135 3.57 1.44 10.04
C LEU A 135 3.48 1.93 11.48
N ASP A 136 4.28 2.89 11.85
CA ASP A 136 4.31 3.44 13.20
C ASP A 136 3.29 4.57 13.41
N MET A 137 2.61 4.95 12.35
CA MET A 137 1.58 6.00 12.40
C MET A 137 0.22 5.52 12.96
#